data_f5be73057fca64957c792a3f0e618fef
#
_entry.id   f5be73057fca64957c792a3f0e618fef
#
_cell.length_a   1.000
_cell.length_b   1.000
_cell.length_c   1.000
_cell.angle_alpha   90.00
_cell.angle_beta   90.00
_cell.angle_gamma   90.00
#
_symmetry.space_group_name_H-M   'P 1'
#
loop_
_entity.id
_entity.type
_entity.pdbx_description
1 polymer ?
#
loop_
_entity_poly.entity_id
_entity_poly.type
_entity_poly.pdbx_seq_one_letter_code
_entity_poly.pdbx_strand_id
1 'polypeptide(L)'
;MKEVYVVNCCRTAVGSFGGSLKDTPATELGAVVVKEALNRAGVKPEQVDEVMFGNVLTAAQGQNVARQVAVKADIPYSVTAYTVGMVCGSGMKSMILLNVSSLMEYFVQSPSLLASTTPASMRIFIW
;
A
#
# COMPACT_ATOMS: atom_id res chain seq x y z
N MET A 1 -6.95 22.77 3.80
CA MET A 1 -6.33 21.73 2.96
C MET A 1 -6.11 20.52 3.86
N LYS A 2 -6.54 19.32 3.46
CA LYS A 2 -6.32 18.11 4.28
C LYS A 2 -4.84 17.75 4.21
N GLU A 3 -4.17 17.60 5.33
CA GLU A 3 -2.76 17.22 5.38
C GLU A 3 -2.63 15.71 5.29
N VAL A 4 -1.63 15.22 4.56
CA VAL A 4 -1.31 13.80 4.42
C VAL A 4 0.05 13.56 5.03
N TYR A 5 0.14 12.59 5.93
CA TYR A 5 1.36 12.29 6.67
C TYR A 5 1.93 10.92 6.29
N VAL A 6 3.24 10.84 6.17
CA VAL A 6 3.95 9.55 6.14
C VAL A 6 4.22 9.14 7.58
N VAL A 7 3.52 8.12 8.05
CA VAL A 7 3.59 7.70 9.46
C VAL A 7 4.80 6.81 9.73
N ASN A 8 5.13 5.92 8.79
CA ASN A 8 6.29 5.03 8.91
C ASN A 8 6.80 4.59 7.54
N CYS A 9 8.02 4.10 7.51
CA CYS A 9 8.63 3.49 6.34
C CYS A 9 9.60 2.36 6.75
N CYS A 10 9.69 1.34 5.90
CA CYS A 10 10.68 0.27 6.05
C CYS A 10 10.97 -0.36 4.68
N ARG A 11 12.02 -1.16 4.61
CA ARG A 11 12.39 -1.90 3.41
C ARG A 11 13.02 -3.24 3.76
N THR A 12 13.01 -4.16 2.83
CA THR A 12 13.86 -5.36 2.88
C THR A 12 15.31 -5.02 2.49
N ALA A 13 16.20 -6.01 2.59
CA ALA A 13 17.51 -5.92 1.95
C ALA A 13 17.36 -5.75 0.43
N VAL A 14 18.32 -5.09 -0.18
CA VAL A 14 18.45 -5.00 -1.63
C VAL A 14 19.42 -6.07 -2.09
N GLY A 15 18.97 -6.99 -2.95
CA GLY A 15 19.80 -8.03 -3.53
C GLY A 15 20.40 -7.62 -4.88
N SER A 16 21.46 -8.28 -5.28
CA SER A 16 21.97 -8.22 -6.65
C SER A 16 21.19 -9.14 -7.58
N PHE A 17 21.27 -8.88 -8.88
CA PHE A 17 20.65 -9.75 -9.89
C PHE A 17 21.17 -11.20 -9.77
N GLY A 18 20.26 -12.16 -9.68
CA GLY A 18 20.59 -13.57 -9.45
C GLY A 18 21.18 -13.89 -8.07
N GLY A 19 21.15 -12.93 -7.14
CA GLY A 19 21.70 -13.05 -5.79
C GLY A 19 20.77 -13.73 -4.78
N SER A 20 20.94 -13.40 -3.49
CA SER A 20 20.27 -14.07 -2.36
C SER A 20 18.75 -14.01 -2.38
N LEU A 21 18.17 -13.02 -3.04
CA LEU A 21 16.70 -12.86 -3.14
C LEU A 21 16.10 -13.42 -4.43
N LYS A 22 16.87 -14.09 -5.29
CA LYS A 22 16.44 -14.57 -6.62
C LYS A 22 15.21 -15.49 -6.57
N ASP A 23 15.10 -16.29 -5.53
CA ASP A 23 14.04 -17.29 -5.34
C ASP A 23 12.92 -16.79 -4.41
N THR A 24 13.00 -15.54 -3.94
CA THR A 24 12.01 -14.94 -3.04
C THR A 24 10.98 -14.14 -3.85
N PRO A 25 9.71 -14.56 -3.87
CA PRO A 25 8.67 -13.85 -4.60
C PRO A 25 8.49 -12.40 -4.10
N ALA A 26 8.23 -11.46 -5.02
CA ALA A 26 7.98 -10.06 -4.65
C ALA A 26 6.82 -9.90 -3.66
N THR A 27 5.82 -10.79 -3.74
CA THR A 27 4.68 -10.80 -2.82
C THR A 27 5.07 -11.16 -1.38
N GLU A 28 6.09 -11.99 -1.18
CA GLU A 28 6.63 -12.30 0.15
C GLU A 28 7.40 -11.10 0.73
N LEU A 29 8.30 -10.52 -0.08
CA LEU A 29 9.04 -9.32 0.31
C LEU A 29 8.08 -8.19 0.68
N GLY A 30 7.05 -7.98 -0.13
CA GLY A 30 6.01 -6.98 0.13
C GLY A 30 5.25 -7.24 1.42
N ALA A 31 4.85 -8.49 1.70
CA ALA A 31 4.13 -8.83 2.92
C ALA A 31 4.96 -8.57 4.18
N VAL A 32 6.24 -8.90 4.16
CA VAL A 32 7.16 -8.61 5.28
C VAL A 32 7.23 -7.11 5.54
N VAL A 33 7.37 -6.30 4.49
CA VAL A 33 7.44 -4.83 4.61
C VAL A 33 6.14 -4.26 5.13
N VAL A 34 4.98 -4.74 4.65
CA VAL A 34 3.66 -4.27 5.15
C VAL A 34 3.50 -4.58 6.64
N LYS A 35 3.74 -5.82 7.05
CA LYS A 35 3.63 -6.22 8.47
C LYS A 35 4.51 -5.37 9.36
N GLU A 36 5.74 -5.15 8.96
CA GLU A 36 6.69 -4.35 9.72
C GLU A 36 6.28 -2.87 9.77
N ALA A 37 5.83 -2.30 8.66
CA ALA A 37 5.36 -0.92 8.62
C ALA A 37 4.15 -0.69 9.55
N LEU A 38 3.18 -1.61 9.51
CA LEU A 38 2.02 -1.59 10.41
C LEU A 38 2.44 -1.68 11.87
N ASN A 39 3.33 -2.62 12.19
CA ASN A 39 3.84 -2.81 13.54
C ASN A 39 4.53 -1.55 14.09
N ARG A 40 5.42 -0.94 13.30
CA ARG A 40 6.11 0.30 13.68
C ARG A 40 5.17 1.49 13.82
N ALA A 41 4.14 1.55 13.01
CA ALA A 41 3.13 2.59 13.07
C ALA A 41 2.11 2.40 14.20
N GLY A 42 2.09 1.23 14.84
CA GLY A 42 1.07 0.87 15.83
C GLY A 42 -0.33 0.74 15.24
N VAL A 43 -0.41 0.39 13.95
CA VAL A 43 -1.66 0.27 13.19
C VAL A 43 -2.05 -1.18 13.03
N LYS A 44 -3.31 -1.48 13.28
CA LYS A 44 -3.86 -2.83 13.06
C LYS A 44 -4.26 -3.03 11.60
N PRO A 45 -4.17 -4.25 11.04
CA PRO A 45 -4.57 -4.54 9.67
C PRO A 45 -6.01 -4.09 9.32
N GLU A 46 -6.94 -4.16 10.29
CA GLU A 46 -8.34 -3.77 10.13
C GLU A 46 -8.55 -2.26 9.99
N GLN A 47 -7.54 -1.46 10.30
CA GLN A 47 -7.56 0.00 10.20
C GLN A 47 -7.07 0.51 8.84
N VAL A 48 -6.67 -0.41 7.95
CA VAL A 48 -6.20 -0.08 6.60
C VAL A 48 -7.39 0.07 5.67
N ASP A 49 -7.49 1.19 4.98
CA ASP A 49 -8.58 1.47 4.03
C ASP A 49 -8.21 1.10 2.60
N GLU A 50 -6.94 1.20 2.23
CA GLU A 50 -6.48 0.97 0.87
C GLU A 50 -5.02 0.53 0.82
N VAL A 51 -4.70 -0.34 -0.14
CA VAL A 51 -3.33 -0.83 -0.41
C VAL A 51 -2.96 -0.55 -1.85
N MET A 52 -1.93 0.26 -2.06
CA MET A 52 -1.34 0.50 -3.37
C MET A 52 0.09 -0.02 -3.43
N PHE A 53 0.39 -0.81 -4.44
CA PHE A 53 1.70 -1.43 -4.60
C PHE A 53 2.30 -1.07 -5.96
N GLY A 54 3.48 -0.47 -5.96
CA GLY A 54 4.25 -0.25 -7.18
C GLY A 54 4.97 -1.52 -7.59
N ASN A 55 4.70 -2.04 -8.78
CA ASN A 55 5.41 -3.20 -9.31
C ASN A 55 5.63 -3.06 -10.81
N VAL A 56 6.88 -3.22 -11.23
CA VAL A 56 7.28 -3.04 -12.63
C VAL A 56 7.00 -4.30 -13.44
N LEU A 57 7.49 -5.44 -13.00
CA LEU A 57 7.42 -6.72 -13.70
C LEU A 57 6.37 -7.61 -13.03
N THR A 58 5.19 -7.66 -13.61
CA THR A 58 4.06 -8.44 -13.08
C THR A 58 3.94 -9.82 -13.70
N ALA A 59 4.67 -10.09 -14.80
CA ALA A 59 4.65 -11.38 -15.48
C ALA A 59 5.05 -12.52 -14.52
N ALA A 60 4.32 -13.63 -14.59
CA ALA A 60 4.51 -14.82 -13.77
C ALA A 60 4.38 -14.61 -12.23
N GLN A 61 3.86 -13.47 -11.79
CA GLN A 61 3.60 -13.19 -10.36
C GLN A 61 2.14 -13.42 -9.93
N GLY A 62 1.32 -13.95 -10.83
CA GLY A 62 -0.12 -14.11 -10.60
C GLY A 62 -0.88 -12.80 -10.77
N GLN A 63 -2.14 -12.79 -10.36
CA GLN A 63 -3.00 -11.62 -10.47
C GLN A 63 -2.76 -10.66 -9.31
N ASN A 64 -2.76 -9.36 -9.60
CA ASN A 64 -2.79 -8.28 -8.62
C ASN A 64 -1.82 -8.48 -7.43
N VAL A 65 -0.56 -8.18 -7.64
CA VAL A 65 0.49 -8.33 -6.63
C VAL A 65 0.14 -7.61 -5.31
N ALA A 66 -0.48 -6.43 -5.38
CA ALA A 66 -0.93 -5.70 -4.20
C ALA A 66 -1.96 -6.50 -3.39
N ARG A 67 -2.93 -7.16 -4.05
CA ARG A 67 -3.90 -8.01 -3.36
C ARG A 67 -3.23 -9.20 -2.67
N GLN A 68 -2.30 -9.85 -3.35
CA GLN A 68 -1.55 -10.96 -2.75
C GLN A 68 -0.77 -10.52 -1.52
N VAL A 69 -0.12 -9.37 -1.59
CA VAL A 69 0.61 -8.77 -0.45
C VAL A 69 -0.35 -8.45 0.71
N ALA A 70 -1.48 -7.81 0.43
CA ALA A 70 -2.47 -7.46 1.44
C ALA A 70 -2.96 -8.70 2.21
N VAL A 71 -3.33 -9.76 1.48
CA VAL A 71 -3.77 -11.03 2.09
C VAL A 71 -2.67 -11.67 2.94
N LYS A 72 -1.44 -11.72 2.43
CA LYS A 72 -0.29 -12.26 3.17
C LYS A 72 0.09 -11.41 4.40
N ALA A 73 -0.30 -10.15 4.41
CA ALA A 73 -0.11 -9.23 5.52
C ALA A 73 -1.31 -9.16 6.48
N ASP A 74 -2.24 -10.10 6.38
CA ASP A 74 -3.43 -10.23 7.20
C ASP A 74 -4.40 -9.03 7.11
N ILE A 75 -4.30 -8.24 6.04
CA ILE A 75 -5.24 -7.14 5.77
C ILE A 75 -6.56 -7.72 5.27
N PRO A 76 -7.71 -7.26 5.77
CA PRO A 76 -9.02 -7.79 5.41
C PRO A 76 -9.31 -7.79 3.91
N TYR A 77 -10.03 -8.81 3.42
CA TYR A 77 -10.42 -8.91 2.00
C TYR A 77 -11.30 -7.76 1.51
N SER A 78 -12.00 -7.08 2.41
CA SER A 78 -12.83 -5.92 2.11
C SER A 78 -12.02 -4.69 1.71
N VAL A 79 -10.74 -4.64 2.09
CA VAL A 79 -9.85 -3.51 1.77
C VAL A 79 -9.49 -3.53 0.29
N THR A 80 -9.64 -2.40 -0.38
CA THR A 80 -9.25 -2.26 -1.79
C THR A 80 -7.73 -2.39 -1.94
N ALA A 81 -7.31 -3.18 -2.94
CA ALA A 81 -5.89 -3.35 -3.23
C ALA A 81 -5.64 -3.39 -4.74
N TYR A 82 -4.68 -2.61 -5.25
CA TYR A 82 -4.33 -2.61 -6.66
C TYR A 82 -2.86 -2.29 -6.90
N THR A 83 -2.36 -2.83 -8.01
CA THR A 83 -0.96 -2.68 -8.42
C THR A 83 -0.83 -1.56 -9.44
N VAL A 84 0.17 -0.70 -9.25
CA VAL A 84 0.47 0.43 -10.13
C VAL A 84 1.74 0.12 -10.92
N GLY A 85 1.66 0.22 -12.24
CA GLY A 85 2.78 0.05 -13.15
C GLY A 85 3.13 1.36 -13.86
N MET A 86 4.33 1.87 -13.65
CA MET A 86 4.92 3.00 -14.37
C MET A 86 6.44 2.81 -14.48
N VAL A 87 6.85 1.64 -14.91
CA VAL A 87 8.27 1.26 -15.00
C VAL A 87 9.03 1.64 -13.71
N CYS A 88 10.18 2.28 -13.79
CA CYS A 88 10.99 2.68 -12.62
C CYS A 88 10.30 3.70 -11.69
N GLY A 89 9.23 4.33 -12.14
CA GLY A 89 8.43 5.27 -11.36
C GLY A 89 7.22 4.66 -10.64
N SER A 90 7.02 3.34 -10.67
CA SER A 90 5.83 2.69 -10.13
C SER A 90 5.58 3.02 -8.66
N GLY A 91 6.61 2.96 -7.83
CA GLY A 91 6.50 3.28 -6.41
C GLY A 91 6.16 4.75 -6.16
N MET A 92 6.83 5.68 -6.84
CA MET A 92 6.52 7.11 -6.74
C MET A 92 5.08 7.39 -7.20
N LYS A 93 4.64 6.74 -8.28
CA LYS A 93 3.29 6.90 -8.79
C LYS A 93 2.22 6.41 -7.81
N SER A 94 2.45 5.29 -7.13
CA SER A 94 1.52 4.81 -6.10
C SER A 94 1.43 5.79 -4.92
N MET A 95 2.53 6.42 -4.50
CA MET A 95 2.53 7.46 -3.48
C MET A 95 1.71 8.69 -3.91
N ILE A 96 1.87 9.16 -5.16
CA ILE A 96 1.11 10.28 -5.69
C ILE A 96 -0.38 9.97 -5.75
N LEU A 97 -0.75 8.79 -6.24
CA LEU A 97 -2.15 8.37 -6.32
C LEU A 97 -2.80 8.28 -4.95
N LEU A 98 -2.09 7.80 -3.95
CA LEU A 98 -2.54 7.75 -2.56
C LEU A 98 -2.89 9.14 -2.01
N ASN A 99 -2.06 10.14 -2.30
CA ASN A 99 -2.34 11.53 -1.94
C ASN A 99 -3.60 12.04 -2.65
N VAL A 100 -3.73 11.78 -3.95
CA VAL A 100 -4.90 12.19 -4.74
C VAL A 100 -6.18 11.53 -4.23
N SER A 101 -6.16 10.23 -3.96
CA SER A 101 -7.31 9.50 -3.39
C SER A 101 -7.75 10.08 -2.05
N SER A 102 -6.79 10.45 -1.19
CA SER A 102 -7.09 11.10 0.10
C SER A 102 -7.77 12.47 -0.06
N LEU A 103 -7.45 13.19 -1.12
CA LEU A 103 -8.10 14.46 -1.46
C LEU A 103 -9.49 14.24 -2.09
N MET A 104 -9.65 13.21 -2.92
CA MET A 104 -10.91 12.91 -3.63
C MET A 104 -12.03 12.45 -2.69
N GLU A 105 -11.75 11.75 -1.62
CA GLU A 105 -12.75 11.42 -0.59
C GLU A 105 -13.46 12.66 -0.04
N TYR A 106 -12.77 13.78 0.02
CA TYR A 106 -13.38 15.06 0.44
C TYR A 106 -14.45 15.57 -0.55
N PHE A 107 -14.33 15.27 -1.84
CA PHE A 107 -15.29 15.68 -2.87
C PHE A 107 -16.50 14.74 -2.99
N VAL A 108 -16.35 13.49 -2.58
CA VAL A 108 -17.40 12.46 -2.68
C VAL A 108 -18.28 12.44 -1.41
N GLN A 109 -17.77 12.88 -0.28
CA GLN A 109 -18.58 13.03 0.93
C GLN A 109 -19.49 14.25 0.80
N SER A 110 -20.77 13.99 0.49
CA SER A 110 -21.83 14.99 0.43
C SER A 110 -21.92 15.80 1.73
N PRO A 111 -22.25 17.11 1.67
CA PRO A 111 -22.34 17.99 2.82
C PRO A 111 -23.35 17.59 3.91
N SER A 112 -24.17 16.60 3.67
CA SER A 112 -25.21 16.15 4.61
C SER A 112 -24.72 15.21 5.73
N LEU A 113 -23.45 14.82 5.76
CA LEU A 113 -22.85 13.95 6.79
C LEU A 113 -21.84 14.70 7.68
N LEU A 114 -22.13 15.93 8.06
CA LEU A 114 -21.31 16.72 8.99
C LEU A 114 -21.48 16.30 10.46
N ALA A 115 -21.48 15.03 10.79
CA ALA A 115 -21.56 14.59 12.19
C ALA A 115 -20.84 13.29 12.51
N SER A 116 -19.78 12.94 11.84
CA SER A 116 -18.86 11.94 12.39
C SER A 116 -17.43 12.38 12.11
N THR A 117 -16.66 12.52 13.16
CA THR A 117 -15.20 12.55 13.12
C THR A 117 -14.73 11.20 12.60
N THR A 118 -14.74 11.01 11.28
CA THR A 118 -14.10 9.86 10.67
C THR A 118 -12.61 9.96 10.96
N PRO A 119 -12.01 8.94 11.58
CA PRO A 119 -10.57 8.91 11.76
C PRO A 119 -9.87 9.06 10.41
N ALA A 120 -8.72 9.68 10.41
CA ALA A 120 -7.92 9.85 9.20
C ALA A 120 -7.78 8.51 8.49
N SER A 121 -8.10 8.44 7.19
CA SER A 121 -8.02 7.21 6.42
C SER A 121 -6.57 6.72 6.39
N MET A 122 -6.37 5.46 6.71
CA MET A 122 -5.05 4.82 6.74
C MET A 122 -4.80 4.10 5.42
N ARG A 123 -3.76 4.48 4.74
CA ARG A 123 -3.38 3.88 3.46
C ARG A 123 -1.94 3.41 3.48
N ILE A 124 -1.71 2.26 2.90
CA ILE A 124 -0.39 1.66 2.80
C ILE A 124 0.11 1.77 1.37
N PHE A 125 1.29 2.31 1.28
CA PHE A 125 2.06 2.42 0.07
C PHE A 125 3.36 1.62 0.22
N ILE A 126 3.74 0.89 -0.81
CA ILE A 126 4.98 0.10 -0.85
C ILE A 126 5.65 0.26 -2.20
N TRP A 127 6.95 0.41 -2.13
CA TRP A 127 7.83 0.55 -3.28
C TRP A 127 8.84 -0.58 -3.35
#